data_de99cea67a02ea6399c8542ecd8d4c2e
#
_entry.id   de99cea67a02ea6399c8542ecd8d4c2e
#
_cell.length_a   1.000
_cell.length_b   1.000
_cell.length_c   1.000
_cell.angle_alpha   90.00
_cell.angle_beta   90.00
_cell.angle_gamma   90.00
#
_symmetry.space_group_name_H-M   'P 1'
#
loop_
_entity.id
_entity.type
_entity.pdbx_description
1 polymer ?
#
loop_
_entity_poly.entity_id
_entity_poly.type
_entity_poly.pdbx_seq_one_letter_code
_entity_poly.pdbx_strand_id
1 'polypeptide(L)'
;MAGYRKLGRTSSQRKALLRNQVTNLLYHGKIVTTEAKAKEIRRIAEHMIALGVGEKDNVETITVKAKVAQKDKDGKRVKKVVDGKKVTVFDEVDKEIKKEAPSRIHARRQMNKMLYGITEVPTTTAGKRKGTKKVDIASKVFDEIAPKYADRKGGYTRIIKIGPRKGDAAMEVVIELV
;
A
#
# COMPACT_ATOMS: atom_id res chain seq x y z
N MET A 1 4.17 23.06 24.57
CA MET A 1 4.51 23.40 23.17
C MET A 1 4.22 22.21 22.29
N ALA A 2 3.69 22.42 21.06
CA ALA A 2 3.47 21.30 20.14
C ALA A 2 4.79 20.66 19.72
N GLY A 3 4.99 19.37 19.99
CA GLY A 3 6.21 18.64 19.66
C GLY A 3 6.43 18.35 18.16
N TYR A 4 5.77 19.11 17.25
CA TYR A 4 5.85 18.93 15.79
C TYR A 4 5.88 20.27 15.04
N ARG A 5 6.46 20.27 13.84
CA ARG A 5 6.52 21.46 12.99
C ARG A 5 5.17 21.71 12.31
N LYS A 6 4.69 22.97 12.36
CA LYS A 6 3.45 23.38 11.67
C LYS A 6 3.63 23.45 10.14
N LEU A 7 4.85 23.62 9.63
CA LEU A 7 5.19 23.72 8.21
C LEU A 7 4.45 24.87 7.47
N GLY A 8 4.11 25.96 8.19
CA GLY A 8 3.36 27.09 7.62
C GLY A 8 1.95 26.73 7.14
N ARG A 9 1.30 25.70 7.72
CA ARG A 9 0.02 25.17 7.25
C ARG A 9 -0.98 24.99 8.39
N THR A 10 -2.27 25.01 8.03
CA THR A 10 -3.34 24.57 8.95
C THR A 10 -3.19 23.08 9.26
N SER A 11 -3.84 22.60 10.32
CA SER A 11 -3.71 21.19 10.73
C SER A 11 -4.18 20.23 9.64
N SER A 12 -5.26 20.54 8.93
CA SER A 12 -5.77 19.74 7.81
C SER A 12 -4.82 19.70 6.62
N GLN A 13 -4.31 20.87 6.21
CA GLN A 13 -3.34 20.98 5.11
C GLN A 13 -2.01 20.29 5.45
N ARG A 14 -1.54 20.44 6.71
CA ARG A 14 -0.35 19.74 7.19
C ARG A 14 -0.54 18.22 7.11
N LYS A 15 -1.68 17.70 7.60
CA LYS A 15 -2.01 16.28 7.55
C LYS A 15 -2.03 15.76 6.12
N ALA A 16 -2.66 16.49 5.19
CA ALA A 16 -2.69 16.13 3.77
C ALA A 16 -1.29 16.08 3.15
N LEU A 17 -0.44 17.09 3.44
CA LEU A 17 0.95 17.14 2.97
C LEU A 17 1.74 15.92 3.44
N LEU A 18 1.70 15.62 4.74
CA LEU A 18 2.46 14.51 5.33
C LEU A 18 1.97 13.15 4.80
N ARG A 19 0.66 12.96 4.67
CA ARG A 19 0.08 11.76 4.07
C ARG A 19 0.59 11.53 2.65
N ASN A 20 0.57 12.59 1.81
CA ASN A 20 1.05 12.51 0.43
C ASN A 20 2.54 12.14 0.39
N GLN A 21 3.38 12.84 1.17
CA GLN A 21 4.83 12.58 1.19
C GLN A 21 5.18 11.17 1.67
N VAL A 22 4.51 10.67 2.72
CA VAL A 22 4.72 9.29 3.23
C VAL A 22 4.27 8.27 2.20
N THR A 23 3.10 8.48 1.57
CA THR A 23 2.61 7.59 0.52
C THR A 23 3.60 7.50 -0.64
N ASN A 24 4.12 8.65 -1.11
CA ASN A 24 5.12 8.68 -2.18
C ASN A 24 6.44 8.02 -1.76
N LEU A 25 6.89 8.22 -0.52
CA LEU A 25 8.10 7.57 -0.02
C LEU A 25 7.98 6.04 -0.02
N LEU A 26 6.86 5.50 0.50
CA LEU A 26 6.64 4.05 0.53
C LEU A 26 6.39 3.47 -0.86
N TYR A 27 5.84 4.27 -1.78
CA TYR A 27 5.61 3.81 -3.15
C TYR A 27 6.88 3.78 -3.98
N HIS A 28 7.66 4.87 -3.99
CA HIS A 28 8.86 5.02 -4.83
C HIS A 28 10.16 4.52 -4.14
N GLY A 29 10.14 4.32 -2.82
CA GLY A 29 11.32 3.98 -2.03
C GLY A 29 12.23 5.17 -1.70
N LYS A 30 12.22 6.24 -2.49
CA LYS A 30 12.97 7.50 -2.27
C LYS A 30 12.23 8.70 -2.82
N ILE A 31 12.37 9.85 -2.15
CA ILE A 31 11.84 11.13 -2.61
C ILE A 31 12.79 12.27 -2.27
N VAL A 32 12.76 13.34 -3.08
CA VAL A 32 13.44 14.60 -2.80
C VAL A 32 12.45 15.56 -2.13
N THR A 33 12.86 16.16 -1.02
CA THR A 33 12.01 17.11 -0.28
C THR A 33 12.86 18.04 0.58
N THR A 34 12.25 18.98 1.30
CA THR A 34 12.98 19.84 2.23
C THR A 34 13.29 19.12 3.55
N GLU A 35 14.40 19.46 4.19
CA GLU A 35 14.85 18.83 5.45
C GLU A 35 13.77 18.86 6.55
N ALA A 36 13.04 19.98 6.67
CA ALA A 36 11.96 20.10 7.65
C ALA A 36 10.84 19.08 7.43
N LYS A 37 10.43 18.86 6.16
CA LYS A 37 9.43 17.86 5.80
C LYS A 37 9.97 16.44 6.00
N ALA A 38 11.20 16.16 5.58
CA ALA A 38 11.83 14.85 5.73
C ALA A 38 11.87 14.40 7.21
N LYS A 39 12.23 15.31 8.13
CA LYS A 39 12.25 15.01 9.57
C LYS A 39 10.86 14.67 10.14
N GLU A 40 9.79 15.29 9.62
CA GLU A 40 8.41 14.97 10.06
C GLU A 40 7.90 13.64 9.46
N ILE A 41 8.14 13.39 8.17
CA ILE A 41 7.66 12.17 7.51
C ILE A 41 8.42 10.92 7.94
N ARG A 42 9.71 11.05 8.33
CA ARG A 42 10.53 9.96 8.83
C ARG A 42 9.82 9.17 9.93
N ARG A 43 9.34 9.84 10.97
CA ARG A 43 8.66 9.21 12.11
C ARG A 43 7.41 8.44 11.69
N ILE A 44 6.64 9.00 10.76
CA ILE A 44 5.40 8.39 10.28
C ILE A 44 5.72 7.17 9.41
N ALA A 45 6.66 7.30 8.48
CA ALA A 45 7.07 6.20 7.60
C ALA A 45 7.65 5.03 8.39
N GLU A 46 8.56 5.30 9.34
CA GLU A 46 9.14 4.27 10.20
C GLU A 46 8.08 3.55 11.06
N HIS A 47 7.08 4.28 11.56
CA HIS A 47 5.96 3.66 12.28
C HIS A 47 5.14 2.73 11.36
N MET A 48 4.86 3.14 10.10
CA MET A 48 4.13 2.29 9.14
C MET A 48 4.93 1.01 8.81
N ILE A 49 6.24 1.14 8.63
CA ILE A 49 7.12 -0.02 8.37
C ILE A 49 7.17 -0.94 9.59
N ALA A 50 7.29 -0.40 10.80
CA ALA A 50 7.30 -1.19 12.04
C ALA A 50 6.00 -1.99 12.23
N LEU A 51 4.83 -1.38 11.94
CA LEU A 51 3.55 -2.09 11.92
C LEU A 51 3.54 -3.22 10.88
N GLY A 52 4.13 -2.97 9.70
CA GLY A 52 4.26 -3.97 8.65
C GLY A 52 5.13 -5.15 9.09
N VAL A 53 6.30 -4.87 9.65
CA VAL A 53 7.27 -5.89 10.11
C VAL A 53 6.67 -6.76 11.23
N GLY A 54 5.96 -6.13 12.20
CA GLY A 54 5.35 -6.86 13.31
C GLY A 54 4.23 -7.82 12.89
N GLU A 55 3.51 -7.52 11.82
CA GLU A 55 2.30 -8.24 11.42
C GLU A 55 2.41 -8.96 10.05
N LYS A 56 3.60 -8.97 9.42
CA LYS A 56 3.78 -9.52 8.06
C LYS A 56 3.39 -10.99 7.93
N ASP A 57 3.70 -11.80 8.95
CA ASP A 57 3.49 -13.25 8.95
C ASP A 57 2.16 -13.66 9.61
N ASN A 58 1.40 -12.70 10.13
CA ASN A 58 0.17 -12.96 10.88
C ASN A 58 -1.03 -13.21 9.95
N VAL A 59 -0.95 -14.35 9.24
CA VAL A 59 -1.93 -14.81 8.24
C VAL A 59 -2.27 -16.25 8.50
N GLU A 60 -3.57 -16.58 8.56
CA GLU A 60 -4.09 -17.94 8.69
C GLU A 60 -4.50 -18.48 7.32
N THR A 61 -4.11 -19.70 7.00
CA THR A 61 -4.61 -20.38 5.81
C THR A 61 -5.87 -21.17 6.19
N ILE A 62 -6.99 -20.84 5.57
CA ILE A 62 -8.26 -21.52 5.77
C ILE A 62 -8.75 -22.14 4.46
N THR A 63 -9.27 -23.34 4.53
CA THR A 63 -9.96 -24.01 3.41
C THR A 63 -11.40 -23.56 3.37
N VAL A 64 -11.82 -23.02 2.23
CA VAL A 64 -13.20 -22.56 1.99
C VAL A 64 -13.75 -23.26 0.76
N LYS A 65 -14.96 -23.79 0.85
CA LYS A 65 -15.67 -24.34 -0.29
C LYS A 65 -16.06 -23.21 -1.27
N ALA A 66 -15.39 -23.18 -2.40
CA ALA A 66 -15.64 -22.21 -3.46
C ALA A 66 -16.51 -22.85 -4.56
N LYS A 67 -17.55 -22.15 -5.00
CA LYS A 67 -18.34 -22.55 -6.17
C LYS A 67 -17.63 -22.12 -7.44
N VAL A 68 -17.10 -23.07 -8.18
CA VAL A 68 -16.41 -22.84 -9.46
C VAL A 68 -17.34 -23.27 -10.59
N ALA A 69 -17.56 -22.40 -11.57
CA ALA A 69 -18.38 -22.73 -12.72
C ALA A 69 -17.72 -23.85 -13.56
N GLN A 70 -18.44 -24.95 -13.82
CA GLN A 70 -17.99 -25.99 -14.73
C GLN A 70 -17.71 -25.41 -16.11
N LYS A 71 -16.60 -25.85 -16.72
CA LYS A 71 -16.22 -25.46 -18.08
C LYS A 71 -16.16 -26.69 -18.98
N ASP A 72 -16.67 -26.56 -20.20
CA ASP A 72 -16.53 -27.57 -21.26
C ASP A 72 -15.09 -27.61 -21.79
N LYS A 73 -14.81 -28.59 -22.67
CA LYS A 73 -13.51 -28.75 -23.35
C LYS A 73 -13.08 -27.48 -24.09
N ASP A 74 -14.03 -26.66 -24.54
CA ASP A 74 -13.81 -25.37 -25.22
C ASP A 74 -13.68 -24.18 -24.25
N GLY A 75 -13.63 -24.40 -22.93
CA GLY A 75 -13.54 -23.34 -21.91
C GLY A 75 -14.84 -22.55 -21.65
N LYS A 76 -15.96 -22.92 -22.29
CA LYS A 76 -17.27 -22.30 -22.11
C LYS A 76 -17.93 -22.83 -20.83
N ARG A 77 -18.73 -21.98 -20.16
CA ARG A 77 -19.46 -22.38 -18.95
C ARG A 77 -20.58 -23.34 -19.28
N VAL A 78 -20.62 -24.49 -18.61
CA VAL A 78 -21.69 -25.48 -18.72
C VAL A 78 -23.00 -24.91 -18.14
N LYS A 79 -24.08 -24.97 -18.87
CA LYS A 79 -25.41 -24.51 -18.45
C LYS A 79 -26.41 -25.67 -18.52
N LYS A 80 -27.21 -25.86 -17.46
CA LYS A 80 -28.36 -26.74 -17.44
C LYS A 80 -29.66 -25.91 -17.52
N VAL A 81 -30.66 -26.45 -18.17
CA VAL A 81 -31.98 -25.83 -18.18
C VAL A 81 -32.77 -26.38 -17.00
N VAL A 82 -33.17 -25.50 -16.08
CA VAL A 82 -34.03 -25.79 -14.94
C VAL A 82 -35.23 -24.84 -15.04
N ASP A 83 -36.43 -25.39 -15.06
CA ASP A 83 -37.71 -24.62 -15.18
C ASP A 83 -37.70 -23.62 -16.35
N GLY A 84 -37.20 -24.02 -17.52
CA GLY A 84 -37.10 -23.17 -18.71
C GLY A 84 -36.01 -22.10 -18.67
N LYS A 85 -35.24 -21.96 -17.60
CA LYS A 85 -34.13 -21.01 -17.45
C LYS A 85 -32.77 -21.70 -17.54
N LYS A 86 -31.83 -21.09 -18.29
CA LYS A 86 -30.45 -21.58 -18.39
C LYS A 86 -29.68 -21.17 -17.13
N VAL A 87 -29.34 -22.14 -16.26
CA VAL A 87 -28.59 -21.95 -15.04
C VAL A 87 -27.18 -22.49 -15.23
N THR A 88 -26.15 -21.76 -14.77
CA THR A 88 -24.76 -22.23 -14.78
C THR A 88 -24.55 -23.30 -13.72
N VAL A 89 -23.90 -24.40 -14.08
CA VAL A 89 -23.54 -25.48 -13.14
C VAL A 89 -22.25 -25.11 -12.42
N PHE A 90 -22.25 -25.28 -11.10
CA PHE A 90 -21.09 -25.01 -10.26
C PHE A 90 -20.66 -26.30 -9.54
N ASP A 91 -19.36 -26.52 -9.48
CA ASP A 91 -18.74 -27.53 -8.63
C ASP A 91 -18.28 -26.86 -7.33
N GLU A 92 -18.39 -27.57 -6.22
CA GLU A 92 -17.79 -27.16 -4.96
C GLU A 92 -16.36 -27.71 -4.91
N VAL A 93 -15.38 -26.78 -4.91
CA VAL A 93 -13.97 -27.12 -4.84
C VAL A 93 -13.39 -26.50 -3.56
N ASP A 94 -12.65 -27.27 -2.81
CA ASP A 94 -11.93 -26.77 -1.65
C ASP A 94 -10.78 -25.84 -2.13
N LYS A 95 -10.86 -24.56 -1.71
CA LYS A 95 -9.87 -23.56 -2.04
C LYS A 95 -9.22 -23.04 -0.78
N GLU A 96 -7.91 -23.12 -0.73
CA GLU A 96 -7.14 -22.46 0.32
C GLU A 96 -7.11 -20.95 0.10
N ILE A 97 -7.54 -20.21 1.11
CA ILE A 97 -7.55 -18.75 1.12
C ILE A 97 -6.73 -18.28 2.32
N LYS A 98 -5.81 -17.36 2.07
CA LYS A 98 -5.07 -16.67 3.13
C LYS A 98 -5.98 -15.62 3.77
N LYS A 99 -6.30 -15.80 5.05
CA LYS A 99 -7.09 -14.87 5.85
C LYS A 99 -6.17 -14.08 6.75
N GLU A 100 -6.25 -12.74 6.70
CA GLU A 100 -5.51 -11.89 7.62
C GLU A 100 -6.04 -12.03 9.05
N ALA A 101 -5.15 -12.20 10.03
CA ALA A 101 -5.49 -12.20 11.44
C ALA A 101 -6.07 -10.83 11.88
N PRO A 102 -6.87 -10.76 12.94
CA PRO A 102 -7.48 -9.51 13.40
C PRO A 102 -6.46 -8.38 13.70
N SER A 103 -5.28 -8.73 14.23
CA SER A 103 -4.20 -7.77 14.50
C SER A 103 -3.61 -7.19 13.21
N ARG A 104 -3.39 -8.02 12.17
CA ARG A 104 -2.94 -7.57 10.85
C ARG A 104 -3.98 -6.65 10.19
N ILE A 105 -5.26 -6.97 10.29
CA ILE A 105 -6.36 -6.10 9.82
C ILE A 105 -6.35 -4.77 10.57
N HIS A 106 -6.10 -4.77 11.89
CA HIS A 106 -5.98 -3.56 12.68
C HIS A 106 -4.80 -2.69 12.22
N ALA A 107 -3.63 -3.28 12.03
CA ALA A 107 -2.45 -2.60 11.50
C ALA A 107 -2.73 -2.00 10.10
N ARG A 108 -3.37 -2.75 9.20
CA ARG A 108 -3.80 -2.26 7.88
C ARG A 108 -4.71 -1.04 7.99
N ARG A 109 -5.68 -1.06 8.90
CA ARG A 109 -6.58 0.07 9.14
C ARG A 109 -5.84 1.30 9.67
N GLN A 110 -4.84 1.12 10.53
CA GLN A 110 -3.97 2.21 11.00
C GLN A 110 -3.16 2.81 9.85
N MET A 111 -2.55 1.98 8.99
CA MET A 111 -1.83 2.44 7.80
C MET A 111 -2.76 3.25 6.88
N ASN A 112 -3.96 2.76 6.59
CA ASN A 112 -4.92 3.42 5.70
C ASN A 112 -5.42 4.79 6.23
N LYS A 113 -5.33 5.06 7.54
CA LYS A 113 -5.58 6.41 8.08
C LYS A 113 -4.53 7.43 7.63
N MET A 114 -3.30 6.96 7.33
CA MET A 114 -2.16 7.81 6.97
C MET A 114 -1.78 7.72 5.50
N LEU A 115 -2.11 6.64 4.80
CA LEU A 115 -1.75 6.42 3.40
C LEU A 115 -2.91 6.77 2.47
N TYR A 116 -2.55 7.15 1.23
CA TYR A 116 -3.49 7.30 0.13
C TYR A 116 -3.39 6.10 -0.82
N GLY A 117 -4.51 5.72 -1.44
CA GLY A 117 -4.47 4.80 -2.58
C GLY A 117 -3.83 5.49 -3.79
N ILE A 118 -3.00 4.77 -4.51
CA ILE A 118 -2.36 5.24 -5.76
C ILE A 118 -3.04 4.55 -6.92
N THR A 119 -3.22 5.29 -8.02
CA THR A 119 -3.70 4.75 -9.29
C THR A 119 -2.62 4.91 -10.33
N GLU A 120 -2.05 3.79 -10.78
CA GLU A 120 -1.11 3.77 -11.88
C GLU A 120 -1.87 3.88 -13.20
N VAL A 121 -1.48 4.83 -14.03
CA VAL A 121 -2.05 5.04 -15.36
C VAL A 121 -0.98 4.73 -16.38
N PRO A 122 -1.18 3.75 -17.29
CA PRO A 122 -0.20 3.43 -18.32
C PRO A 122 0.00 4.62 -19.27
N THR A 123 1.24 4.92 -19.59
CA THR A 123 1.62 6.04 -20.46
C THR A 123 1.43 5.72 -21.93
N THR A 124 1.49 4.43 -22.32
CA THR A 124 1.63 3.97 -23.70
C THR A 124 0.34 3.51 -24.38
N THR A 125 -0.78 3.38 -23.66
CA THR A 125 -2.02 2.82 -24.20
C THR A 125 -3.07 3.89 -24.49
N ALA A 126 -3.55 3.92 -25.74
CA ALA A 126 -4.81 4.57 -26.08
C ALA A 126 -5.94 3.89 -25.29
N GLY A 127 -6.76 4.65 -24.56
CA GLY A 127 -7.80 4.09 -23.69
C GLY A 127 -7.35 3.87 -22.24
N LYS A 128 -6.73 4.88 -21.64
CA LYS A 128 -6.16 4.91 -20.29
C LYS A 128 -7.04 4.30 -19.19
N ARG A 129 -8.39 4.33 -19.33
CA ARG A 129 -9.32 3.78 -18.34
C ARG A 129 -9.23 2.25 -18.17
N LYS A 130 -8.96 1.49 -19.22
CA LYS A 130 -8.87 0.01 -19.16
C LYS A 130 -7.56 -0.49 -18.56
N GLY A 131 -6.50 0.31 -18.63
CA GLY A 131 -5.18 -0.06 -18.13
C GLY A 131 -4.84 0.50 -16.74
N THR A 132 -5.75 1.22 -16.09
CA THR A 132 -5.50 1.77 -14.76
C THR A 132 -5.49 0.68 -13.70
N LYS A 133 -4.41 0.62 -12.88
CA LYS A 133 -4.24 -0.30 -11.76
C LYS A 133 -4.28 0.47 -10.44
N LYS A 134 -5.17 0.08 -9.54
CA LYS A 134 -5.16 0.60 -8.16
C LYS A 134 -4.11 -0.15 -7.35
N VAL A 135 -3.19 0.58 -6.71
CA VAL A 135 -2.15 0.04 -5.84
C VAL A 135 -2.50 0.35 -4.40
N ASP A 136 -2.66 -0.69 -3.59
CA ASP A 136 -2.80 -0.57 -2.15
C ASP A 136 -1.42 -0.53 -1.50
N ILE A 137 -1.04 0.64 -0.97
CA ILE A 137 0.26 0.84 -0.36
C ILE A 137 0.40 0.03 0.94
N ALA A 138 -0.69 -0.20 1.68
CA ALA A 138 -0.63 -1.04 2.87
C ALA A 138 -0.25 -2.49 2.52
N SER A 139 -0.83 -3.05 1.45
CA SER A 139 -0.42 -4.36 0.93
C SER A 139 1.05 -4.36 0.50
N LYS A 140 1.50 -3.32 -0.22
CA LYS A 140 2.92 -3.18 -0.59
C LYS A 140 3.85 -3.15 0.62
N VAL A 141 3.44 -2.49 1.72
CA VAL A 141 4.23 -2.48 2.97
C VAL A 141 4.34 -3.88 3.54
N PHE A 142 3.26 -4.67 3.60
CA PHE A 142 3.29 -6.03 4.14
C PHE A 142 4.06 -7.02 3.26
N ASP A 143 3.88 -6.93 1.93
CA ASP A 143 4.31 -7.97 1.01
C ASP A 143 5.71 -7.72 0.44
N GLU A 144 6.10 -6.44 0.26
CA GLU A 144 7.38 -6.08 -0.38
C GLU A 144 8.37 -5.43 0.59
N ILE A 145 7.89 -4.51 1.46
CA ILE A 145 8.77 -3.70 2.33
C ILE A 145 9.09 -4.44 3.63
N ALA A 146 8.08 -4.92 4.33
CA ALA A 146 8.28 -5.56 5.64
C ALA A 146 9.20 -6.79 5.62
N PRO A 147 9.18 -7.67 4.60
CA PRO A 147 10.12 -8.78 4.53
C PRO A 147 11.59 -8.35 4.46
N LYS A 148 11.88 -7.23 3.79
CA LYS A 148 13.26 -6.69 3.68
C LYS A 148 13.82 -6.20 5.01
N TYR A 149 12.94 -5.86 5.95
CA TYR A 149 13.32 -5.31 7.26
C TYR A 149 13.02 -6.25 8.42
N ALA A 150 12.81 -7.55 8.15
CA ALA A 150 12.46 -8.53 9.17
C ALA A 150 13.44 -8.55 10.36
N ASP A 151 14.75 -8.44 10.06
CA ASP A 151 15.83 -8.51 11.06
C ASP A 151 16.20 -7.14 11.64
N ARG A 152 15.55 -6.06 11.15
CA ARG A 152 15.91 -4.70 11.53
C ARG A 152 14.94 -4.12 12.56
N LYS A 153 15.47 -3.63 13.69
CA LYS A 153 14.66 -3.09 14.81
C LYS A 153 14.47 -1.57 14.77
N GLY A 154 14.57 -0.93 13.60
CA GLY A 154 14.38 0.51 13.43
C GLY A 154 15.37 1.16 12.47
N GLY A 155 15.26 2.49 12.28
CA GLY A 155 16.11 3.23 11.35
C GLY A 155 15.90 2.79 9.90
N TYR A 156 14.67 2.56 9.51
CA TYR A 156 14.29 2.10 8.17
C TYR A 156 14.49 3.15 7.08
N THR A 157 14.73 4.41 7.48
CA THR A 157 14.89 5.52 6.55
C THR A 157 16.21 6.25 6.76
N ARG A 158 16.78 6.76 5.66
CA ARG A 158 17.98 7.59 5.64
C ARG A 158 17.66 8.94 5.03
N ILE A 159 18.25 10.01 5.57
CA ILE A 159 18.15 11.37 5.03
C ILE A 159 19.53 11.80 4.56
N ILE A 160 19.67 12.11 3.27
CA ILE A 160 20.92 12.57 2.65
C ILE A 160 20.72 14.03 2.23
N LYS A 161 21.58 14.94 2.67
CA LYS A 161 21.54 16.36 2.32
C LYS A 161 22.09 16.55 0.91
N ILE A 162 21.34 17.27 0.05
CA ILE A 162 21.79 17.66 -1.28
C ILE A 162 22.43 19.04 -1.24
N GLY A 163 21.76 20.01 -0.63
CA GLY A 163 22.21 21.39 -0.54
C GLY A 163 21.07 22.39 -0.54
N PRO A 164 21.37 23.69 -0.53
CA PRO A 164 20.36 24.73 -0.60
C PRO A 164 19.78 24.83 -2.02
N ARG A 165 18.46 24.91 -2.12
CA ARG A 165 17.73 25.11 -3.37
C ARG A 165 17.99 26.52 -3.92
N LYS A 166 18.22 26.64 -5.25
CA LYS A 166 18.62 27.91 -5.89
C LYS A 166 17.60 29.04 -5.73
N GLY A 167 16.29 28.73 -5.65
CA GLY A 167 15.25 29.75 -5.61
C GLY A 167 15.04 30.39 -4.24
N ASP A 168 15.07 29.62 -3.15
CA ASP A 168 14.71 30.07 -1.80
C ASP A 168 15.68 29.62 -0.70
N ALA A 169 16.83 29.10 -1.09
CA ALA A 169 17.89 28.59 -0.19
C ALA A 169 17.38 27.52 0.83
N ALA A 170 16.19 26.95 0.63
CA ALA A 170 15.70 25.88 1.46
C ALA A 170 16.57 24.61 1.31
N MET A 171 16.98 24.01 2.42
CA MET A 171 17.81 22.80 2.40
C MET A 171 17.02 21.64 1.80
N GLU A 172 17.47 21.16 0.64
CA GLU A 172 16.92 19.96 -0.02
C GLU A 172 17.64 18.70 0.44
N VAL A 173 16.85 17.65 0.60
CA VAL A 173 17.33 16.33 1.04
C VAL A 173 16.65 15.22 0.24
N VAL A 174 17.35 14.13 0.05
CA VAL A 174 16.76 12.84 -0.31
C VAL A 174 16.41 12.10 0.97
N ILE A 175 15.18 11.65 1.10
CA ILE A 175 14.82 10.63 2.08
C ILE A 175 14.56 9.33 1.35
N GLU A 176 15.17 8.26 1.79
CA GLU A 176 15.10 6.93 1.17
C GLU A 176 14.91 5.83 2.20
N LEU A 177 14.37 4.72 1.74
CA LEU A 177 14.32 3.45 2.46
C LEU A 177 15.70 2.79 2.34
N VAL A 178 16.23 2.28 3.46
CA VAL A 178 17.62 1.76 3.55
C VAL A 178 17.69 0.29 3.16
#